data_efe65150a2df5b21043e665b5088259a
#
_entry.id   efe65150a2df5b21043e665b5088259a
#
_cell.length_a   1.000
_cell.length_b   1.000
_cell.length_c   1.000
_cell.angle_alpha   90.00
_cell.angle_beta   90.00
_cell.angle_gamma   90.00
#
_symmetry.space_group_name_H-M   'P 1'
#
loop_
_entity.id
_entity.type
_entity.pdbx_description
1 polymer ?
#
loop_
_entity_poly.entity_id
_entity_poly.type
_entity_poly.pdbx_seq_one_letter_code
_entity_poly.pdbx_strand_id
1 'polypeptide(L)'
;FGGVLGFFIAMMLLKPDGNAEKSNNSFLEYIIFLVAFYVLLYLATIIHEAGHLVMGLLTGYKYLSFRVGSIVLQKTEQGLKFKKYSIAGTGGQCLMVPPDMENPEDVPYFWYNFGGGLFNLLTAVLCVPFLFADNSIVRLIFILAAVLSVYLGLTNLIPLDLGVTNDGMNILLMAKNPYARGVLYKQFK
;
A
#
# COMPACT_ATOMS: atom_id res chain seq x y z
N PHE A 1 -2.60 -15.21 1.99
CA PHE A 1 -3.89 -15.13 1.24
C PHE A 1 -3.73 -14.42 -0.11
N GLY A 2 -2.92 -13.33 -0.24
CA GLY A 2 -2.77 -12.59 -1.51
C GLY A 2 -2.18 -13.38 -2.67
N GLY A 3 -1.27 -14.33 -2.41
CA GLY A 3 -0.64 -15.15 -3.46
C GLY A 3 -1.61 -16.09 -4.16
N VAL A 4 -2.56 -16.66 -3.41
CA VAL A 4 -3.57 -17.59 -3.96
C VAL A 4 -4.58 -16.85 -4.81
N LEU A 5 -5.06 -15.69 -4.34
CA LEU A 5 -6.00 -14.86 -5.11
C LEU A 5 -5.34 -14.32 -6.39
N GLY A 6 -4.09 -13.86 -6.31
CA GLY A 6 -3.31 -13.42 -7.47
C GLY A 6 -3.10 -14.53 -8.50
N PHE A 7 -2.83 -15.76 -8.06
CA PHE A 7 -2.72 -16.92 -8.92
C PHE A 7 -4.04 -17.24 -9.64
N PHE A 8 -5.17 -17.21 -8.94
CA PHE A 8 -6.50 -17.44 -9.55
C PHE A 8 -6.89 -16.36 -10.55
N ILE A 9 -6.62 -15.08 -10.24
CA ILE A 9 -6.86 -13.96 -11.18
C ILE A 9 -5.97 -14.13 -12.41
N ALA A 10 -4.70 -14.49 -12.25
CA ALA A 10 -3.79 -14.76 -13.34
C ALA A 10 -4.29 -15.89 -14.23
N MET A 11 -4.73 -17.00 -13.65
CA MET A 11 -5.31 -18.15 -14.37
C MET A 11 -6.59 -17.78 -15.13
N MET A 12 -7.42 -16.87 -14.59
CA MET A 12 -8.62 -16.37 -15.29
C MET A 12 -8.29 -15.45 -16.47
N LEU A 13 -7.29 -14.57 -16.31
CA LEU A 13 -6.91 -13.60 -17.35
C LEU A 13 -6.03 -14.19 -18.45
N LEU A 14 -5.28 -15.25 -18.15
CA LEU A 14 -4.39 -15.95 -19.09
C LEU A 14 -5.02 -17.19 -19.70
N LYS A 15 -6.34 -17.41 -19.59
CA LYS A 15 -7.00 -18.51 -20.26
C LYS A 15 -6.82 -18.34 -21.77
N PRO A 16 -6.02 -19.21 -22.46
CA PRO A 16 -5.83 -19.06 -23.90
C PRO A 16 -7.16 -19.25 -24.62
N ASP A 17 -7.46 -18.38 -25.57
CA ASP A 17 -8.51 -18.63 -26.53
C ASP A 17 -8.22 -20.01 -27.17
N GLY A 18 -9.27 -20.85 -27.25
CA GLY A 18 -9.17 -22.29 -27.52
C GLY A 18 -8.52 -22.74 -28.84
N ASN A 19 -7.80 -21.85 -29.56
CA ASN A 19 -7.10 -22.08 -30.81
C ASN A 19 -5.59 -21.74 -30.75
N ALA A 20 -5.03 -21.47 -29.56
CA ALA A 20 -3.58 -21.29 -29.46
C ALA A 20 -2.85 -22.65 -29.58
N GLU A 21 -2.07 -22.83 -30.63
CA GLU A 21 -1.08 -23.90 -30.70
C GLU A 21 -0.34 -23.99 -29.36
N LYS A 22 -0.14 -25.22 -28.86
CA LYS A 22 0.61 -25.50 -27.62
C LYS A 22 2.01 -24.88 -27.73
N SER A 23 2.15 -23.63 -27.33
CA SER A 23 3.43 -22.94 -27.24
C SER A 23 4.25 -23.57 -26.13
N ASN A 24 5.45 -23.98 -26.42
CA ASN A 24 6.47 -24.40 -25.45
C ASN A 24 6.86 -23.25 -24.47
N ASN A 25 6.27 -22.07 -24.63
CA ASN A 25 6.58 -20.84 -23.89
C ASN A 25 5.63 -20.58 -22.71
N SER A 26 4.59 -21.40 -22.50
CA SER A 26 3.59 -21.16 -21.43
C SER A 26 4.24 -20.99 -20.04
N PHE A 27 5.27 -21.77 -19.74
CA PHE A 27 5.97 -21.69 -18.45
C PHE A 27 6.70 -20.35 -18.26
N LEU A 28 7.37 -19.85 -19.32
CA LEU A 28 8.06 -18.56 -19.28
C LEU A 28 7.08 -17.41 -19.14
N GLU A 29 5.94 -17.47 -19.81
CA GLU A 29 4.86 -16.46 -19.70
C GLU A 29 4.32 -16.37 -18.27
N TYR A 30 4.11 -17.53 -17.60
CA TYR A 30 3.72 -17.56 -16.20
C TYR A 30 4.76 -16.94 -15.27
N ILE A 31 6.04 -17.19 -15.50
CA ILE A 31 7.11 -16.59 -14.70
C ILE A 31 7.12 -15.07 -14.89
N ILE A 32 7.05 -14.59 -16.13
CA ILE A 32 7.03 -13.15 -16.45
C ILE A 32 5.85 -12.49 -15.77
N PHE A 33 4.65 -13.10 -15.86
CA PHE A 33 3.46 -12.58 -15.18
C PHE A 33 3.64 -12.53 -13.66
N LEU A 34 4.19 -13.59 -13.07
CA LEU A 34 4.41 -13.66 -11.62
C LEU A 34 5.40 -12.57 -11.16
N VAL A 35 6.49 -12.38 -11.91
CA VAL A 35 7.46 -11.31 -11.63
C VAL A 35 6.79 -9.94 -11.75
N ALA A 36 6.04 -9.69 -12.82
CA ALA A 36 5.31 -8.44 -13.01
C ALA A 36 4.31 -8.18 -11.87
N PHE A 37 3.57 -9.20 -11.44
CA PHE A 37 2.64 -9.12 -10.31
C PHE A 37 3.34 -8.68 -9.02
N TYR A 38 4.46 -9.32 -8.66
CA TYR A 38 5.18 -8.95 -7.44
C TYR A 38 5.84 -7.57 -7.53
N VAL A 39 6.36 -7.18 -8.70
CA VAL A 39 6.90 -5.84 -8.92
C VAL A 39 5.81 -4.79 -8.76
N LEU A 40 4.65 -4.98 -9.37
CA LEU A 40 3.52 -4.04 -9.27
C LEU A 40 2.95 -4.00 -7.85
N LEU A 41 2.86 -5.13 -7.16
CA LEU A 41 2.44 -5.17 -5.76
C LEU A 41 3.41 -4.39 -4.86
N TYR A 42 4.72 -4.54 -5.10
CA TYR A 42 5.74 -3.79 -4.36
C TYR A 42 5.64 -2.29 -4.63
N LEU A 43 5.45 -1.88 -5.89
CA LEU A 43 5.23 -0.48 -6.29
C LEU A 43 3.95 0.09 -5.66
N ALA A 44 2.86 -0.67 -5.68
CA ALA A 44 1.60 -0.25 -5.06
C ALA A 44 1.73 -0.09 -3.54
N THR A 45 2.57 -0.90 -2.88
CA THR A 45 2.90 -0.74 -1.46
C THR A 45 3.74 0.52 -1.22
N ILE A 46 4.73 0.82 -2.08
CA ILE A 46 5.51 2.08 -1.99
C ILE A 46 4.58 3.29 -2.10
N ILE A 47 3.65 3.27 -3.05
CA ILE A 47 2.67 4.35 -3.28
C ILE A 47 1.77 4.52 -2.05
N HIS A 48 1.32 3.42 -1.46
CA HIS A 48 0.54 3.41 -0.23
C HIS A 48 1.27 4.12 0.91
N GLU A 49 2.48 3.69 1.22
CA GLU A 49 3.28 4.29 2.29
C GLU A 49 3.65 5.76 1.99
N ALA A 50 3.88 6.10 0.71
CA ALA A 50 4.08 7.48 0.29
C ALA A 50 2.83 8.34 0.51
N GLY A 51 1.63 7.76 0.39
CA GLY A 51 0.38 8.42 0.74
C GLY A 51 0.32 8.84 2.20
N HIS A 52 0.69 7.95 3.13
CA HIS A 52 0.82 8.29 4.55
C HIS A 52 1.85 9.39 4.78
N LEU A 53 3.01 9.30 4.12
CA LEU A 53 4.08 10.30 4.22
C LEU A 53 3.57 11.69 3.78
N VAL A 54 2.98 11.79 2.59
CA VAL A 54 2.53 13.07 2.04
C VAL A 54 1.42 13.66 2.90
N MET A 55 0.39 12.88 3.23
CA MET A 55 -0.72 13.38 4.03
C MET A 55 -0.31 13.68 5.47
N GLY A 56 0.63 12.91 6.02
CA GLY A 56 1.23 13.22 7.32
C GLY A 56 1.98 14.54 7.31
N LEU A 57 2.86 14.79 6.32
CA LEU A 57 3.58 16.06 6.19
C LEU A 57 2.61 17.24 6.04
N LEU A 58 1.55 17.09 5.25
CA LEU A 58 0.53 18.13 5.06
C LEU A 58 -0.27 18.43 6.34
N THR A 59 -0.34 17.49 7.27
CA THR A 59 -1.01 17.65 8.57
C THR A 59 -0.05 17.91 9.73
N GLY A 60 1.21 18.27 9.43
CA GLY A 60 2.19 18.72 10.41
C GLY A 60 3.02 17.62 11.09
N TYR A 61 2.85 16.36 10.67
CA TYR A 61 3.68 15.27 11.17
C TYR A 61 5.13 15.41 10.70
N LYS A 62 6.05 14.89 11.50
CA LYS A 62 7.49 14.86 11.19
C LYS A 62 7.91 13.44 10.83
N TYR A 63 8.64 13.27 9.73
CA TYR A 63 9.15 11.99 9.25
C TYR A 63 10.04 11.30 10.29
N LEU A 64 9.81 10.00 10.53
CA LEU A 64 10.63 9.15 11.38
C LEU A 64 11.24 7.99 10.61
N SER A 65 10.43 7.16 9.95
CA SER A 65 10.92 6.05 9.12
C SER A 65 9.91 5.65 8.05
N PHE A 66 10.45 5.09 6.95
CA PHE A 66 9.69 4.56 5.82
C PHE A 66 10.22 3.17 5.49
N ARG A 67 9.35 2.18 5.53
CA ARG A 67 9.69 0.78 5.28
C ARG A 67 8.81 0.19 4.19
N VAL A 68 9.43 -0.57 3.26
CA VAL A 68 8.72 -1.44 2.33
C VAL A 68 9.45 -2.78 2.27
N GLY A 69 8.72 -3.85 2.52
CA GLY A 69 9.30 -5.16 2.75
C GLY A 69 10.27 -5.15 3.92
N SER A 70 11.53 -5.45 3.67
CA SER A 70 12.61 -5.42 4.67
C SER A 70 13.52 -4.19 4.58
N ILE A 71 13.31 -3.32 3.59
CA ILE A 71 14.14 -2.11 3.41
C ILE A 71 13.52 -0.96 4.19
N VAL A 72 14.32 -0.34 5.05
CA VAL A 72 13.89 0.76 5.94
C VAL A 72 14.80 1.96 5.71
N LEU A 73 14.19 3.12 5.44
CA LEU A 73 14.87 4.40 5.51
C LEU A 73 14.45 5.09 6.81
N GLN A 74 15.39 5.30 7.73
CA GLN A 74 15.12 5.86 9.05
C GLN A 74 15.86 7.17 9.25
N LYS A 75 15.18 8.17 9.83
CA LYS A 75 15.81 9.40 10.31
C LYS A 75 16.53 9.12 11.63
N THR A 76 17.78 9.52 11.71
CA THR A 76 18.64 9.46 12.91
C THR A 76 19.22 10.83 13.19
N GLU A 77 19.87 11.01 14.33
CA GLU A 77 20.61 12.24 14.66
C GLU A 77 21.72 12.59 13.63
N GLN A 78 22.28 11.56 12.97
CA GLN A 78 23.31 11.68 11.95
C GLN A 78 22.75 11.80 10.52
N GLY A 79 21.43 11.97 10.34
CA GLY A 79 20.74 12.02 9.04
C GLY A 79 19.99 10.74 8.70
N LEU A 80 19.68 10.54 7.42
CA LEU A 80 18.94 9.36 6.94
C LEU A 80 19.86 8.15 6.83
N LYS A 81 19.43 7.02 7.37
CA LYS A 81 20.16 5.75 7.31
C LYS A 81 19.28 4.62 6.80
N PHE A 82 19.84 3.78 5.95
CA PHE A 82 19.19 2.52 5.56
C PHE A 82 19.40 1.46 6.66
N LYS A 83 18.31 0.76 6.98
CA LYS A 83 18.31 -0.42 7.85
C LYS A 83 17.59 -1.57 7.14
N LYS A 84 17.75 -2.78 7.66
CA LYS A 84 17.09 -3.97 7.13
C LYS A 84 16.42 -4.73 8.26
N TYR A 85 15.08 -4.70 8.31
CA TYR A 85 14.25 -5.56 9.16
C TYR A 85 12.85 -5.68 8.57
N SER A 86 12.12 -6.71 8.95
CA SER A 86 10.73 -6.92 8.55
C SER A 86 9.84 -7.07 9.78
N ILE A 87 8.58 -6.69 9.64
CA ILE A 87 7.55 -6.89 10.66
C ILE A 87 6.51 -7.84 10.08
N ALA A 88 6.31 -8.96 10.75
CA ALA A 88 5.34 -9.96 10.32
C ALA A 88 3.93 -9.35 10.19
N GLY A 89 3.22 -9.74 9.15
CA GLY A 89 1.85 -9.25 8.90
C GLY A 89 1.74 -7.91 8.18
N THR A 90 2.87 -7.19 7.92
CA THR A 90 2.83 -5.88 7.24
C THR A 90 3.76 -5.82 6.03
N GLY A 91 3.23 -5.37 4.87
CA GLY A 91 4.02 -5.17 3.63
C GLY A 91 4.88 -3.91 3.66
N GLY A 92 4.40 -2.85 4.31
CA GLY A 92 5.06 -1.57 4.46
C GLY A 92 4.78 -0.94 5.82
N GLN A 93 5.37 0.23 6.08
CA GLN A 93 5.08 1.06 7.24
C GLN A 93 5.71 2.45 7.09
N CYS A 94 4.92 3.50 7.16
CA CYS A 94 5.39 4.87 7.28
C CYS A 94 5.17 5.35 8.71
N LEU A 95 6.22 5.49 9.49
CA LEU A 95 6.15 6.03 10.85
C LEU A 95 6.46 7.52 10.85
N MET A 96 5.61 8.28 11.52
CA MET A 96 5.76 9.73 11.65
C MET A 96 5.43 10.19 13.06
N VAL A 97 6.12 11.19 13.53
CA VAL A 97 5.85 11.83 14.83
C VAL A 97 4.74 12.86 14.64
N PRO A 98 3.65 12.80 15.42
CA PRO A 98 2.57 13.76 15.32
C PRO A 98 3.04 15.19 15.66
N PRO A 99 2.32 16.23 15.18
CA PRO A 99 2.62 17.62 15.52
C PRO A 99 2.49 17.87 17.02
N ASP A 100 3.13 18.95 17.52
CA ASP A 100 2.97 19.38 18.90
C ASP A 100 1.55 19.93 19.12
N MET A 101 0.81 19.35 20.07
CA MET A 101 -0.57 19.69 20.38
C MET A 101 -0.69 20.09 21.85
N GLU A 102 -1.47 21.12 22.14
CA GLU A 102 -1.79 21.50 23.53
C GLU A 102 -2.58 20.41 24.23
N ASN A 103 -3.58 19.86 23.54
CA ASN A 103 -4.32 18.69 23.99
C ASN A 103 -3.93 17.46 23.14
N PRO A 104 -3.34 16.41 23.72
CA PRO A 104 -2.96 15.19 23.01
C PRO A 104 -4.10 14.51 22.26
N GLU A 105 -5.34 14.74 22.65
CA GLU A 105 -6.52 14.14 22.01
C GLU A 105 -6.90 14.83 20.68
N ASP A 106 -6.33 16.00 20.36
CA ASP A 106 -6.63 16.77 19.14
C ASP A 106 -5.69 16.42 17.97
N VAL A 107 -4.88 15.38 18.11
CA VAL A 107 -3.98 14.91 17.06
C VAL A 107 -4.71 14.67 15.73
N PRO A 108 -4.23 15.23 14.59
CA PRO A 108 -4.92 15.15 13.29
C PRO A 108 -4.71 13.78 12.63
N TYR A 109 -5.36 12.75 13.14
CA TYR A 109 -5.17 11.34 12.76
C TYR A 109 -5.77 10.96 11.40
N PHE A 110 -6.83 11.63 10.93
CA PHE A 110 -7.64 11.16 9.79
C PHE A 110 -6.83 11.11 8.49
N TRP A 111 -6.32 12.25 8.05
CA TRP A 111 -5.63 12.35 6.76
C TRP A 111 -4.35 11.51 6.71
N TYR A 112 -3.62 11.42 7.82
CA TYR A 112 -2.45 10.56 7.91
C TYR A 112 -2.80 9.09 7.63
N ASN A 113 -3.81 8.55 8.31
CA ASN A 113 -4.23 7.17 8.10
C ASN A 113 -4.96 6.97 6.74
N PHE A 114 -5.74 7.95 6.29
CA PHE A 114 -6.48 7.87 5.02
C PHE A 114 -5.55 7.93 3.80
N GLY A 115 -4.38 8.55 3.94
CA GLY A 115 -3.45 8.85 2.85
C GLY A 115 -3.01 7.64 2.05
N GLY A 116 -2.67 6.54 2.71
CA GLY A 116 -2.20 5.32 2.04
C GLY A 116 -3.23 4.77 1.05
N GLY A 117 -4.43 4.51 1.54
CA GLY A 117 -5.52 4.02 0.70
C GLY A 117 -5.95 5.01 -0.39
N LEU A 118 -5.99 6.31 -0.06
CA LEU A 118 -6.29 7.37 -1.04
C LEU A 118 -5.31 7.35 -2.21
N PHE A 119 -4.01 7.28 -1.96
CA PHE A 119 -3.00 7.27 -3.01
C PHE A 119 -3.09 6.04 -3.90
N ASN A 120 -3.43 4.89 -3.35
CA ASN A 120 -3.69 3.71 -4.16
C ASN A 120 -4.93 3.89 -5.03
N LEU A 121 -6.04 4.42 -4.52
CA LEU A 121 -7.24 4.68 -5.32
C LEU A 121 -6.98 5.73 -6.41
N LEU A 122 -6.22 6.79 -6.13
CA LEU A 122 -5.80 7.75 -7.14
C LEU A 122 -4.94 7.11 -8.23
N THR A 123 -4.02 6.19 -7.86
CA THR A 123 -3.22 5.44 -8.82
C THR A 123 -4.10 4.59 -9.73
N ALA A 124 -5.12 3.93 -9.20
CA ALA A 124 -6.07 3.17 -10.01
C ALA A 124 -6.79 4.07 -11.03
N VAL A 125 -7.21 5.27 -10.63
CA VAL A 125 -7.81 6.27 -11.54
C VAL A 125 -6.81 6.70 -12.63
N LEU A 126 -5.56 6.94 -12.28
CA LEU A 126 -4.49 7.31 -13.22
C LEU A 126 -4.18 6.18 -14.23
N CYS A 127 -4.45 4.93 -13.89
CA CYS A 127 -4.31 3.80 -14.83
C CYS A 127 -5.42 3.75 -15.88
N VAL A 128 -6.59 4.37 -15.66
CA VAL A 128 -7.77 4.24 -16.53
C VAL A 128 -7.50 4.55 -18.02
N PRO A 129 -6.80 5.63 -18.41
CA PRO A 129 -6.53 5.91 -19.82
C PRO A 129 -5.76 4.78 -20.52
N PHE A 130 -4.89 4.08 -19.80
CA PHE A 130 -4.03 3.02 -20.33
C PHE A 130 -4.73 1.66 -20.45
N LEU A 131 -5.95 1.51 -19.87
CA LEU A 131 -6.76 0.30 -20.02
C LEU A 131 -7.27 0.13 -21.47
N PHE A 132 -7.23 1.20 -22.26
CA PHE A 132 -7.64 1.24 -23.67
C PHE A 132 -6.45 1.32 -24.62
N ALA A 133 -5.22 1.09 -24.15
CA ALA A 133 -4.03 1.10 -24.98
C ALA A 133 -4.10 0.01 -26.07
N ASP A 134 -3.66 0.32 -27.28
CA ASP A 134 -3.62 -0.64 -28.40
C ASP A 134 -2.65 -1.79 -28.12
N ASN A 135 -1.52 -1.49 -27.46
CA ASN A 135 -0.55 -2.49 -27.08
C ASN A 135 -1.10 -3.36 -25.93
N SER A 136 -1.29 -4.65 -26.18
CA SER A 136 -1.88 -5.61 -25.26
C SER A 136 -1.05 -5.78 -23.97
N ILE A 137 0.29 -5.69 -24.04
CA ILE A 137 1.18 -5.81 -22.88
C ILE A 137 1.01 -4.59 -21.98
N VAL A 138 1.02 -3.38 -22.57
CA VAL A 138 0.79 -2.13 -21.82
C VAL A 138 -0.57 -2.18 -21.13
N ARG A 139 -1.62 -2.53 -21.87
CA ARG A 139 -2.98 -2.66 -21.32
C ARG A 139 -3.03 -3.64 -20.16
N LEU A 140 -2.42 -4.83 -20.28
CA LEU A 140 -2.40 -5.83 -19.22
C LEU A 140 -1.67 -5.33 -17.96
N ILE A 141 -0.53 -4.67 -18.11
CA ILE A 141 0.22 -4.08 -16.99
C ILE A 141 -0.63 -3.07 -16.22
N PHE A 142 -1.30 -2.18 -16.93
CA PHE A 142 -2.13 -1.15 -16.29
C PHE A 142 -3.44 -1.70 -15.70
N ILE A 143 -4.03 -2.75 -16.29
CA ILE A 143 -5.15 -3.48 -15.67
C ILE A 143 -4.68 -4.08 -14.33
N LEU A 144 -3.55 -4.78 -14.34
CA LEU A 144 -3.01 -5.41 -13.13
C LEU A 144 -2.66 -4.35 -12.06
N ALA A 145 -2.01 -3.25 -12.46
CA ALA A 145 -1.70 -2.14 -11.57
C ALA A 145 -2.96 -1.51 -10.96
N ALA A 146 -3.99 -1.27 -11.76
CA ALA A 146 -5.28 -0.72 -11.31
C ALA A 146 -5.96 -1.67 -10.31
N VAL A 147 -6.05 -2.97 -10.63
CA VAL A 147 -6.67 -3.99 -9.76
C VAL A 147 -5.94 -4.08 -8.41
N LEU A 148 -4.60 -4.14 -8.43
CA LEU A 148 -3.80 -4.17 -7.20
C LEU A 148 -3.96 -2.90 -6.37
N SER A 149 -4.02 -1.74 -7.02
CA SER A 149 -4.20 -0.45 -6.35
C SER A 149 -5.60 -0.34 -5.73
N VAL A 150 -6.65 -0.74 -6.43
CA VAL A 150 -8.02 -0.80 -5.85
C VAL A 150 -8.06 -1.78 -4.68
N TYR A 151 -7.49 -2.97 -4.84
CA TYR A 151 -7.45 -3.98 -3.79
C TYR A 151 -6.76 -3.46 -2.52
N LEU A 152 -5.54 -2.92 -2.63
CA LEU A 152 -4.82 -2.35 -1.49
C LEU A 152 -5.54 -1.13 -0.90
N GLY A 153 -6.07 -0.24 -1.74
CA GLY A 153 -6.80 0.93 -1.28
C GLY A 153 -8.03 0.55 -0.45
N LEU A 154 -8.87 -0.35 -0.96
CA LEU A 154 -10.09 -0.77 -0.27
C LEU A 154 -9.80 -1.60 0.98
N THR A 155 -8.91 -2.59 0.91
CA THR A 155 -8.58 -3.44 2.06
C THR A 155 -7.94 -2.70 3.22
N ASN A 156 -7.25 -1.57 2.94
CA ASN A 156 -6.71 -0.72 3.99
C ASN A 156 -7.71 0.32 4.50
N LEU A 157 -8.66 0.80 3.70
CA LEU A 157 -9.66 1.79 4.12
C LEU A 157 -10.91 1.18 4.76
N ILE A 158 -11.31 -0.03 4.38
CA ILE A 158 -12.40 -0.75 5.05
C ILE A 158 -11.89 -1.19 6.43
N PRO A 159 -12.57 -0.80 7.54
CA PRO A 159 -12.11 -1.17 8.88
C PRO A 159 -12.10 -2.69 9.08
N LEU A 160 -10.92 -3.28 9.18
CA LEU A 160 -10.70 -4.71 9.38
C LEU A 160 -9.72 -4.91 10.55
N ASP A 161 -10.03 -5.90 11.40
CA ASP A 161 -9.15 -6.39 12.45
C ASP A 161 -8.81 -7.85 12.15
N LEU A 162 -7.61 -8.07 11.64
CA LEU A 162 -7.10 -9.39 11.26
C LEU A 162 -5.87 -9.77 12.11
N GLY A 163 -5.83 -9.28 13.37
CA GLY A 163 -4.69 -9.42 14.28
C GLY A 163 -3.68 -8.27 14.16
N VAL A 164 -3.73 -7.52 13.06
CA VAL A 164 -3.07 -6.21 12.88
C VAL A 164 -4.14 -5.26 12.37
N THR A 165 -4.30 -4.11 13.03
CA THR A 165 -5.25 -3.08 12.61
C THR A 165 -4.78 -2.43 11.32
N ASN A 166 -5.70 -2.32 10.34
CA ASN A 166 -5.46 -1.55 9.12
C ASN A 166 -5.78 -0.05 9.33
N ASP A 167 -5.53 0.78 8.31
CA ASP A 167 -5.73 2.23 8.38
C ASP A 167 -7.17 2.63 8.67
N GLY A 168 -8.13 1.95 8.04
CA GLY A 168 -9.56 2.16 8.26
C GLY A 168 -9.97 1.87 9.70
N MET A 169 -9.44 0.79 10.29
CA MET A 169 -9.67 0.46 11.69
C MET A 169 -9.01 1.50 12.62
N ASN A 170 -7.80 1.96 12.29
CA ASN A 170 -7.14 3.03 13.04
C ASN A 170 -7.98 4.33 13.01
N ILE A 171 -8.50 4.72 11.84
CA ILE A 171 -9.42 5.86 11.73
C ILE A 171 -10.65 5.67 12.62
N LEU A 172 -11.29 4.50 12.55
CA LEU A 172 -12.50 4.19 13.31
C LEU A 172 -12.26 4.22 14.82
N LEU A 173 -11.18 3.60 15.29
CA LEU A 173 -10.79 3.56 16.71
C LEU A 173 -10.50 4.97 17.24
N MET A 174 -9.73 5.76 16.50
CA MET A 174 -9.39 7.13 16.89
C MET A 174 -10.58 8.09 16.81
N ALA A 175 -11.52 7.86 15.89
CA ALA A 175 -12.75 8.64 15.84
C ALA A 175 -13.66 8.39 17.05
N LYS A 176 -13.79 7.11 17.45
CA LYS A 176 -14.65 6.71 18.56
C LYS A 176 -14.04 6.96 19.95
N ASN A 177 -12.72 7.04 20.05
CA ASN A 177 -12.02 7.11 21.33
C ASN A 177 -10.93 8.19 21.32
N PRO A 178 -11.24 9.42 21.79
CA PRO A 178 -10.23 10.48 21.92
C PRO A 178 -9.03 10.06 22.77
N TYR A 179 -9.23 9.26 23.81
CA TYR A 179 -8.14 8.76 24.64
C TYR A 179 -7.12 7.93 23.83
N ALA A 180 -7.56 7.15 22.83
CA ALA A 180 -6.66 6.39 21.95
C ALA A 180 -5.72 7.32 21.16
N ARG A 181 -6.21 8.52 20.76
CA ARG A 181 -5.38 9.56 20.12
C ARG A 181 -4.29 10.06 21.05
N GLY A 182 -4.67 10.33 22.31
CA GLY A 182 -3.74 10.77 23.34
C GLY A 182 -2.67 9.73 23.68
N VAL A 183 -3.02 8.44 23.68
CA VAL A 183 -2.05 7.33 23.85
C VAL A 183 -1.07 7.29 22.69
N LEU A 184 -1.56 7.33 21.44
CA LEU A 184 -0.71 7.38 20.24
C LEU A 184 0.27 8.58 20.31
N TYR A 185 -0.25 9.77 20.65
CA TYR A 185 0.57 10.96 20.80
C TYR A 185 1.72 10.76 21.80
N LYS A 186 1.43 10.16 22.97
CA LYS A 186 2.44 9.92 24.01
C LYS A 186 3.48 8.85 23.65
N GLN A 187 3.15 7.92 22.72
CA GLN A 187 4.10 6.90 22.25
C GLN A 187 5.20 7.47 21.37
N PHE A 188 4.97 8.62 20.73
CA PHE A 188 5.89 9.25 19.79
C PHE A 188 6.55 10.54 20.32
N LYS A 189 6.28 10.91 21.56
CA LYS A 189 6.87 12.06 22.28
C LYS A 189 7.73 11.62 23.44
#